data_2b0c776ce1f1b49eb3791f2ebdf7f47f
#
_entry.id   2b0c776ce1f1b49eb3791f2ebdf7f47f
#
_cell.length_a   1.000
_cell.length_b   1.000
_cell.length_c   1.000
_cell.angle_alpha   90.00
_cell.angle_beta   90.00
_cell.angle_gamma   90.00
#
_symmetry.space_group_name_H-M   'P 1'
#
loop_
_entity.id
_entity.type
_entity.pdbx_description
1 polymer ?
#
loop_
_entity_poly.entity_id
_entity_poly.type
_entity_poly.pdbx_seq_one_letter_code
_entity_poly.pdbx_strand_id
1 'polypeptide(L)'
;MNLLDLAIGIEFKVHQWPPIHVTIPRPDGFRVTEEIDGKPCTLWRGSERGRYAVYLLKKRGMEHNAVMTRLASLLGERPGYLGIKDANAVTEQLIYVSRKALDFHAEESFSIEFMGYTSTKLNHTGNIFSINLVTEDREEIGERINAIRKEGVLPAFVGYQRFGTRRPITHLVGKAITQRDWCKGVDFILGYPFIWENENIRIFRTQYMEGKVKGELLKKIPSQERNIYLELMKTQDCLSALRKSQVKLSFYVEAYQSYLFNRILSRKLRYSTVYETDQIVVPTDPKQCDAECMEVFEEEGIQRGSFHIEELGISLRPVKRSAFMSVRNLYFDGNYVTFSLERGMYATVVLSEILNTDPKEFT
;
A
#
# COMPACT_ATOMS: atom_id res chain seq x y z
N MET A 1 -0.72 -3.19 -20.52
CA MET A 1 0.25 -2.98 -19.42
C MET A 1 0.77 -1.56 -19.51
N ASN A 2 0.72 -0.78 -18.44
CA ASN A 2 1.16 0.60 -18.42
C ASN A 2 2.60 0.74 -17.85
N LEU A 3 3.20 1.93 -18.00
CA LEU A 3 4.57 2.18 -17.56
C LEU A 3 4.73 2.05 -16.03
N LEU A 4 3.68 2.34 -15.26
CA LEU A 4 3.73 2.24 -13.82
C LEU A 4 3.74 0.77 -13.35
N ASP A 5 3.05 -0.13 -14.07
CA ASP A 5 3.13 -1.57 -13.81
C ASP A 5 4.60 -2.02 -13.89
N LEU A 6 5.27 -1.68 -15.00
CA LEU A 6 6.68 -2.02 -15.21
C LEU A 6 7.59 -1.40 -14.14
N ALA A 7 7.34 -0.14 -13.78
CA ALA A 7 8.12 0.56 -12.77
C ALA A 7 8.06 -0.10 -11.38
N ILE A 8 6.99 -0.83 -11.06
CA ILE A 8 6.83 -1.53 -9.78
C ILE A 8 7.02 -3.05 -9.89
N GLY A 9 7.56 -3.53 -11.01
CA GLY A 9 7.93 -4.94 -11.24
C GLY A 9 6.78 -5.84 -11.69
N ILE A 10 5.63 -5.28 -12.08
CA ILE A 10 4.54 -6.04 -12.70
C ILE A 10 4.82 -6.11 -14.19
N GLU A 11 5.34 -7.24 -14.65
CA GLU A 11 5.73 -7.48 -16.05
C GLU A 11 4.81 -8.48 -16.75
N PHE A 12 3.71 -8.87 -16.12
CA PHE A 12 2.73 -9.82 -16.63
C PHE A 12 1.31 -9.35 -16.31
N LYS A 13 0.39 -9.54 -17.24
CA LYS A 13 -1.06 -9.41 -17.04
C LYS A 13 -1.76 -10.63 -17.59
N VAL A 14 -2.80 -11.08 -16.91
CA VAL A 14 -3.62 -12.21 -17.35
C VAL A 14 -4.37 -11.83 -18.62
N HIS A 15 -4.97 -10.64 -18.62
CA HIS A 15 -5.75 -10.12 -19.72
C HIS A 15 -5.05 -8.94 -20.42
N GLN A 16 -5.10 -8.93 -21.74
CA GLN A 16 -4.57 -7.83 -22.57
C GLN A 16 -5.71 -7.02 -23.18
N TRP A 17 -6.68 -6.65 -22.35
CA TRP A 17 -7.80 -5.83 -22.79
C TRP A 17 -7.39 -4.39 -23.15
N PRO A 18 -8.15 -3.70 -24.02
CA PRO A 18 -7.97 -2.27 -24.23
C PRO A 18 -8.16 -1.49 -22.92
N PRO A 19 -7.58 -0.29 -22.78
CA PRO A 19 -7.81 0.52 -21.59
C PRO A 19 -9.26 1.03 -21.53
N ILE A 20 -9.85 1.04 -20.32
CA ILE A 20 -11.10 1.72 -20.02
C ILE A 20 -10.81 2.85 -19.04
N HIS A 21 -11.20 4.06 -19.41
CA HIS A 21 -11.07 5.24 -18.57
C HIS A 21 -12.26 5.38 -17.62
N VAL A 22 -11.96 5.63 -16.36
CA VAL A 22 -12.98 5.79 -15.31
C VAL A 22 -12.68 6.99 -14.43
N THR A 23 -13.71 7.51 -13.80
CA THR A 23 -13.59 8.42 -12.66
C THR A 23 -14.17 7.74 -11.43
N ILE A 24 -13.41 7.74 -10.33
CA ILE A 24 -13.86 7.28 -9.02
C ILE A 24 -14.13 8.53 -8.16
N PRO A 25 -15.39 8.87 -7.84
CA PRO A 25 -15.70 10.06 -7.06
C PRO A 25 -15.29 9.87 -5.59
N ARG A 26 -14.09 10.30 -5.26
CA ARG A 26 -13.51 10.19 -3.91
C ARG A 26 -14.06 11.26 -2.95
N PRO A 27 -14.23 10.97 -1.65
CA PRO A 27 -14.02 9.68 -1.00
C PRO A 27 -15.21 8.71 -1.13
N ASP A 28 -16.40 9.15 -1.50
CA ASP A 28 -17.66 8.40 -1.39
C ASP A 28 -17.77 7.24 -2.36
N GLY A 29 -17.15 7.35 -3.53
CA GLY A 29 -17.09 6.30 -4.54
C GLY A 29 -16.06 5.21 -4.25
N PHE A 30 -15.33 5.27 -3.14
CA PHE A 30 -14.40 4.20 -2.75
C PHE A 30 -14.65 3.80 -1.30
N ARG A 31 -15.32 2.67 -1.10
CA ARG A 31 -15.73 2.18 0.21
C ARG A 31 -14.99 0.90 0.56
N VAL A 32 -14.52 0.83 1.82
CA VAL A 32 -13.79 -0.34 2.32
C VAL A 32 -14.35 -0.72 3.69
N THR A 33 -14.87 -1.92 3.81
CA THR A 33 -15.33 -2.49 5.09
C THR A 33 -14.41 -3.64 5.49
N GLU A 34 -13.87 -3.63 6.70
CA GLU A 34 -13.10 -4.76 7.23
C GLU A 34 -13.95 -6.02 7.30
N GLU A 35 -13.32 -7.15 7.02
CA GLU A 35 -13.91 -8.47 7.18
C GLU A 35 -13.32 -9.14 8.42
N ILE A 36 -14.19 -9.51 9.37
CA ILE A 36 -13.85 -10.20 10.61
C ILE A 36 -14.52 -11.59 10.57
N ASP A 37 -13.73 -12.65 10.70
CA ASP A 37 -14.21 -14.04 10.62
C ASP A 37 -15.06 -14.30 9.37
N GLY A 38 -14.66 -13.74 8.21
CA GLY A 38 -15.35 -13.90 6.94
C GLY A 38 -16.64 -13.10 6.79
N LYS A 39 -16.94 -12.14 7.71
CA LYS A 39 -18.14 -11.31 7.69
C LYS A 39 -17.78 -9.82 7.77
N PRO A 40 -18.62 -8.92 7.22
CA PRO A 40 -18.42 -7.48 7.41
C PRO A 40 -18.32 -7.10 8.88
N CYS A 41 -17.35 -6.28 9.24
CA CYS A 41 -17.13 -5.84 10.62
C CYS A 41 -18.35 -5.11 11.22
N THR A 42 -19.22 -4.54 10.39
CA THR A 42 -20.48 -3.90 10.80
C THR A 42 -21.48 -4.88 11.42
N LEU A 43 -21.35 -6.18 11.12
CA LEU A 43 -22.18 -7.26 11.70
C LEU A 43 -21.55 -7.89 12.95
N TRP A 44 -20.32 -7.54 13.28
CA TRP A 44 -19.66 -8.06 14.47
C TRP A 44 -20.38 -7.58 15.74
N ARG A 45 -20.54 -8.46 16.70
CA ARG A 45 -21.06 -8.12 18.05
C ARG A 45 -20.23 -8.83 19.08
N GLY A 46 -19.80 -8.08 20.09
CA GLY A 46 -19.07 -8.62 21.23
C GLY A 46 -19.99 -9.14 22.34
N SER A 47 -19.38 -9.62 23.40
CA SER A 47 -20.05 -10.02 24.64
C SER A 47 -20.35 -8.81 25.54
N GLU A 48 -21.13 -9.04 26.61
CA GLU A 48 -21.41 -8.00 27.61
C GLU A 48 -20.19 -7.64 28.47
N ARG A 49 -19.19 -8.54 28.54
CA ARG A 49 -17.94 -8.37 29.30
C ARG A 49 -16.76 -8.91 28.53
N GLY A 50 -15.59 -8.32 28.76
CA GLY A 50 -14.35 -8.75 28.12
C GLY A 50 -13.18 -7.84 28.49
N ARG A 51 -12.00 -8.21 28.01
CA ARG A 51 -10.75 -7.48 28.28
C ARG A 51 -10.65 -6.16 27.52
N TYR A 52 -11.26 -6.09 26.34
CA TYR A 52 -11.20 -4.93 25.45
C TYR A 52 -12.62 -4.52 25.05
N ALA A 53 -12.90 -3.23 25.12
CA ALA A 53 -14.08 -2.63 24.52
C ALA A 53 -13.80 -2.38 23.03
N VAL A 54 -14.72 -2.84 22.17
CA VAL A 54 -14.59 -2.77 20.71
C VAL A 54 -15.58 -1.76 20.16
N TYR A 55 -15.10 -0.93 19.24
CA TYR A 55 -15.90 0.07 18.54
C TYR A 55 -15.84 -0.15 17.03
N LEU A 56 -16.95 0.09 16.37
CA LEU A 56 -16.99 0.27 14.91
C LEU A 56 -16.62 1.73 14.62
N LEU A 57 -15.49 1.91 13.96
CA LEU A 57 -15.06 3.20 13.41
C LEU A 57 -15.51 3.30 11.96
N LYS A 58 -16.31 4.34 11.65
CA LYS A 58 -16.57 4.78 10.28
C LYS A 58 -15.87 6.09 10.05
N LYS A 59 -15.06 6.21 9.00
CA LYS A 59 -14.39 7.48 8.64
C LYS A 59 -14.57 7.80 7.16
N ARG A 60 -14.57 9.09 6.83
CA ARG A 60 -14.77 9.62 5.48
C ARG A 60 -13.72 10.68 5.18
N GLY A 61 -12.88 10.46 4.18
CA GLY A 61 -11.92 11.45 3.68
C GLY A 61 -10.90 11.93 4.73
N MET A 62 -10.56 11.10 5.72
CA MET A 62 -9.69 11.49 6.84
C MET A 62 -8.47 10.56 6.92
N GLU A 63 -7.31 11.14 7.17
CA GLU A 63 -6.06 10.42 7.32
C GLU A 63 -6.08 9.55 8.60
N HIS A 64 -5.51 8.33 8.50
CA HIS A 64 -5.60 7.32 9.57
C HIS A 64 -5.00 7.82 10.90
N ASN A 65 -3.79 8.39 10.88
CA ASN A 65 -3.15 8.86 12.11
C ASN A 65 -3.88 10.06 12.73
N ALA A 66 -4.48 10.92 11.89
CA ALA A 66 -5.27 12.05 12.37
C ALA A 66 -6.50 11.58 13.15
N VAL A 67 -7.25 10.59 12.62
CA VAL A 67 -8.40 10.02 13.35
C VAL A 67 -7.96 9.30 14.62
N MET A 68 -6.83 8.54 14.59
CA MET A 68 -6.33 7.84 15.79
C MET A 68 -5.90 8.82 16.88
N THR A 69 -5.33 9.97 16.52
CA THR A 69 -4.98 11.03 17.49
C THR A 69 -6.25 11.64 18.11
N ARG A 70 -7.26 11.93 17.29
CA ARG A 70 -8.55 12.44 17.74
C ARG A 70 -9.26 11.47 18.68
N LEU A 71 -9.26 10.19 18.31
CA LEU A 71 -9.83 9.11 19.14
C LEU A 71 -9.08 8.91 20.45
N ALA A 72 -7.76 9.07 20.48
CA ALA A 72 -6.98 8.98 21.70
C ALA A 72 -7.42 10.02 22.75
N SER A 73 -7.71 11.25 22.31
CA SER A 73 -8.23 12.30 23.16
C SER A 73 -9.67 12.01 23.63
N LEU A 74 -10.51 11.44 22.75
CA LEU A 74 -11.90 11.13 23.04
C LEU A 74 -12.06 9.92 23.99
N LEU A 75 -11.24 8.88 23.79
CA LEU A 75 -11.34 7.61 24.52
C LEU A 75 -10.40 7.52 25.73
N GLY A 76 -9.53 8.51 25.92
CA GLY A 76 -8.56 8.55 27.01
C GLY A 76 -7.33 7.67 26.82
N GLU A 77 -7.27 6.93 25.71
CA GLU A 77 -6.13 6.11 25.31
C GLU A 77 -6.08 5.94 23.77
N ARG A 78 -4.90 5.66 23.22
CA ARG A 78 -4.77 5.41 21.77
C ARG A 78 -5.37 4.06 21.42
N PRO A 79 -6.39 3.99 20.53
CA PRO A 79 -7.00 2.73 20.16
C PRO A 79 -6.03 1.80 19.42
N GLY A 80 -6.16 0.50 19.67
CA GLY A 80 -5.62 -0.53 18.81
C GLY A 80 -6.50 -0.72 17.57
N TYR A 81 -5.89 -1.16 16.46
CA TYR A 81 -6.56 -1.41 15.19
C TYR A 81 -5.91 -2.60 14.44
N LEU A 82 -6.64 -3.17 13.47
CA LEU A 82 -6.19 -4.36 12.75
C LEU A 82 -5.47 -4.05 11.43
N GLY A 83 -5.72 -2.87 10.87
CA GLY A 83 -5.09 -2.42 9.64
C GLY A 83 -5.28 -0.92 9.41
N ILE A 84 -4.34 -0.31 8.68
CA ILE A 84 -4.45 1.07 8.22
C ILE A 84 -5.43 1.12 7.05
N LYS A 85 -6.32 2.10 7.05
CA LYS A 85 -7.28 2.32 5.96
C LYS A 85 -6.95 3.59 5.21
N ASP A 86 -7.26 3.58 3.92
CA ASP A 86 -7.03 4.67 3.00
C ASP A 86 -7.60 6.01 3.50
N ALA A 87 -6.86 7.09 3.31
CA ALA A 87 -7.27 8.43 3.71
C ALA A 87 -8.40 8.95 2.83
N ASN A 88 -8.33 8.69 1.52
CA ASN A 88 -9.26 9.22 0.53
C ASN A 88 -10.38 8.21 0.18
N ALA A 89 -11.02 7.67 1.22
CA ALA A 89 -12.08 6.67 1.13
C ALA A 89 -13.08 6.80 2.25
N VAL A 90 -14.24 6.15 2.10
CA VAL A 90 -15.15 5.83 3.21
C VAL A 90 -14.77 4.46 3.74
N THR A 91 -14.45 4.36 5.03
CA THR A 91 -13.96 3.10 5.59
C THR A 91 -14.67 2.73 6.87
N GLU A 92 -14.90 1.43 7.06
CA GLU A 92 -15.47 0.84 8.26
C GLU A 92 -14.48 -0.20 8.80
N GLN A 93 -14.11 -0.07 10.07
CA GLN A 93 -13.15 -0.97 10.72
C GLN A 93 -13.43 -1.09 12.23
N LEU A 94 -12.96 -2.18 12.83
CA LEU A 94 -12.99 -2.31 14.29
C LEU A 94 -11.71 -1.72 14.91
N ILE A 95 -11.94 -0.97 15.98
CA ILE A 95 -10.89 -0.48 16.87
C ILE A 95 -11.19 -0.95 18.30
N TYR A 96 -10.18 -1.04 19.13
CA TYR A 96 -10.35 -1.52 20.50
C TYR A 96 -9.53 -0.73 21.51
N VAL A 97 -10.07 -0.61 22.71
CA VAL A 97 -9.46 0.07 23.85
C VAL A 97 -9.59 -0.81 25.10
N SER A 98 -8.82 -0.50 26.15
CA SER A 98 -8.84 -1.28 27.40
C SER A 98 -10.15 -1.13 28.17
N ARG A 99 -10.83 0.03 28.05
CA ARG A 99 -12.08 0.32 28.75
C ARG A 99 -13.08 1.04 27.85
N LYS A 100 -14.36 0.72 28.03
CA LYS A 100 -15.44 1.50 27.40
C LYS A 100 -15.46 2.92 27.95
N ALA A 101 -15.40 3.91 27.06
CA ALA A 101 -15.48 5.33 27.39
C ALA A 101 -16.88 5.92 27.13
N LEU A 102 -17.54 5.47 26.03
CA LEU A 102 -18.83 6.00 25.59
C LEU A 102 -19.56 4.97 24.72
N ASP A 103 -20.83 5.19 24.43
CA ASP A 103 -21.60 4.31 23.54
C ASP A 103 -21.53 4.72 22.07
N PHE A 104 -21.59 6.01 21.80
CA PHE A 104 -21.58 6.56 20.45
C PHE A 104 -20.97 7.97 20.43
N HIS A 105 -20.25 8.28 19.35
CA HIS A 105 -19.79 9.64 19.03
C HIS A 105 -19.74 9.82 17.52
N ALA A 106 -20.12 11.00 17.04
CA ALA A 106 -20.03 11.35 15.63
C ALA A 106 -19.52 12.77 15.44
N GLU A 107 -18.63 12.93 14.50
CA GLU A 107 -18.17 14.18 13.91
C GLU A 107 -18.44 14.15 12.39
N GLU A 108 -18.18 15.24 11.70
CA GLU A 108 -18.39 15.33 10.23
C GLU A 108 -17.64 14.25 9.44
N SER A 109 -16.41 13.94 9.87
CA SER A 109 -15.51 13.04 9.12
C SER A 109 -15.38 11.64 9.70
N PHE A 110 -15.90 11.38 10.89
CA PHE A 110 -15.90 10.04 11.47
C PHE A 110 -16.98 9.86 12.54
N SER A 111 -17.33 8.59 12.78
CA SER A 111 -18.13 8.18 13.92
C SER A 111 -17.60 6.90 14.53
N ILE A 112 -17.85 6.71 15.84
CA ILE A 112 -17.60 5.46 16.53
C ILE A 112 -18.87 5.00 17.28
N GLU A 113 -19.07 3.69 17.26
CA GLU A 113 -20.19 3.02 17.93
C GLU A 113 -19.67 1.84 18.74
N PHE A 114 -20.06 1.74 19.99
CA PHE A 114 -19.67 0.60 20.83
C PHE A 114 -20.38 -0.68 20.39
N MET A 115 -19.60 -1.74 20.14
CA MET A 115 -20.08 -3.00 19.57
C MET A 115 -20.06 -4.17 20.57
N GLY A 116 -19.60 -3.95 21.79
CA GLY A 116 -19.45 -4.99 22.81
C GLY A 116 -17.98 -5.20 23.22
N TYR A 117 -17.75 -6.23 24.01
CA TYR A 117 -16.41 -6.57 24.51
C TYR A 117 -15.86 -7.84 23.85
N THR A 118 -14.52 -7.95 23.85
CA THR A 118 -13.81 -9.19 23.50
C THR A 118 -12.67 -9.46 24.48
N SER A 119 -12.39 -10.73 24.71
CA SER A 119 -11.18 -11.18 25.42
C SER A 119 -10.20 -11.88 24.49
N THR A 120 -10.60 -12.15 23.24
CA THR A 120 -9.77 -12.76 22.20
C THR A 120 -9.35 -11.75 21.15
N LYS A 121 -8.28 -12.07 20.45
CA LYS A 121 -7.85 -11.27 19.30
C LYS A 121 -8.87 -11.36 18.18
N LEU A 122 -9.28 -10.21 17.64
CA LEU A 122 -10.14 -10.15 16.46
C LEU A 122 -9.40 -10.73 15.24
N ASN A 123 -10.08 -11.61 14.52
CA ASN A 123 -9.52 -12.26 13.34
C ASN A 123 -9.89 -11.50 12.07
N HIS A 124 -9.02 -10.58 11.68
CA HIS A 124 -9.15 -9.81 10.44
C HIS A 124 -8.81 -10.71 9.25
N THR A 125 -9.80 -11.18 8.54
CA THR A 125 -9.67 -12.09 7.40
C THR A 125 -9.49 -11.39 6.07
N GLY A 126 -10.00 -10.15 5.92
CA GLY A 126 -9.88 -9.42 4.66
C GLY A 126 -10.57 -8.06 4.67
N ASN A 127 -10.84 -7.56 3.47
CA ASN A 127 -11.59 -6.34 3.25
C ASN A 127 -12.60 -6.53 2.12
N ILE A 128 -13.77 -5.92 2.27
CA ILE A 128 -14.82 -5.83 1.27
C ILE A 128 -14.71 -4.44 0.64
N PHE A 129 -14.66 -4.39 -0.67
CA PHE A 129 -14.56 -3.17 -1.46
C PHE A 129 -15.87 -2.94 -2.22
N SER A 130 -16.33 -1.68 -2.27
CA SER A 130 -17.42 -1.22 -3.12
C SER A 130 -16.98 0.08 -3.78
N ILE A 131 -16.74 0.06 -5.08
CA ILE A 131 -16.05 1.11 -5.82
C ILE A 131 -16.93 1.58 -6.97
N ASN A 132 -17.27 2.87 -6.99
CA ASN A 132 -18.05 3.49 -8.04
C ASN A 132 -17.15 3.79 -9.25
N LEU A 133 -17.46 3.19 -10.38
CA LEU A 133 -16.77 3.39 -11.65
C LEU A 133 -17.65 4.24 -12.58
N VAL A 134 -17.37 5.54 -12.63
CA VAL A 134 -18.09 6.44 -13.55
C VAL A 134 -17.44 6.36 -14.93
N THR A 135 -18.13 5.76 -15.89
CA THR A 135 -17.69 5.54 -17.27
C THR A 135 -18.88 5.30 -18.19
N GLU A 136 -18.67 5.41 -19.49
CA GLU A 136 -19.63 5.00 -20.53
C GLU A 136 -19.50 3.52 -20.88
N ASP A 137 -18.33 2.90 -20.64
CA ASP A 137 -17.97 1.51 -21.01
C ASP A 137 -18.51 0.44 -20.02
N ARG A 138 -19.73 0.61 -19.52
CA ARG A 138 -20.30 -0.24 -18.47
C ARG A 138 -20.48 -1.70 -18.89
N GLU A 139 -20.90 -1.92 -20.13
CA GLU A 139 -21.11 -3.26 -20.68
C GLU A 139 -19.80 -4.04 -20.74
N GLU A 140 -18.76 -3.42 -21.30
CA GLU A 140 -17.42 -3.98 -21.39
C GLU A 140 -16.86 -4.30 -19.98
N ILE A 141 -17.04 -3.42 -18.99
CA ILE A 141 -16.65 -3.71 -17.58
C ILE A 141 -17.40 -4.95 -17.08
N GLY A 142 -18.69 -5.07 -17.35
CA GLY A 142 -19.48 -6.23 -16.97
C GLY A 142 -18.96 -7.53 -17.57
N GLU A 143 -18.57 -7.52 -18.85
CA GLU A 143 -18.00 -8.68 -19.53
C GLU A 143 -16.65 -9.09 -18.92
N ARG A 144 -15.75 -8.12 -18.67
CA ARG A 144 -14.44 -8.38 -18.03
C ARG A 144 -14.57 -8.94 -16.62
N ILE A 145 -15.51 -8.39 -15.85
CA ILE A 145 -15.81 -8.87 -14.49
C ILE A 145 -16.35 -10.31 -14.55
N ASN A 146 -17.19 -10.62 -15.52
CA ASN A 146 -17.68 -11.99 -15.71
C ASN A 146 -16.56 -12.97 -16.09
N ALA A 147 -15.59 -12.54 -16.90
CA ALA A 147 -14.41 -13.34 -17.23
C ALA A 147 -13.57 -13.62 -15.97
N ILE A 148 -13.18 -12.59 -15.23
CA ILE A 148 -12.40 -12.72 -13.98
C ILE A 148 -13.16 -13.59 -12.96
N ARG A 149 -14.48 -13.43 -12.85
CA ARG A 149 -15.30 -14.24 -11.94
C ARG A 149 -15.29 -15.72 -12.28
N LYS A 150 -15.19 -16.07 -13.55
CA LYS A 150 -15.07 -17.48 -14.00
C LYS A 150 -13.72 -18.07 -13.64
N GLU A 151 -12.66 -17.30 -13.70
CA GLU A 151 -11.30 -17.69 -13.29
C GLU A 151 -11.18 -17.81 -11.77
N GLY A 152 -11.85 -16.94 -11.02
CA GLY A 152 -11.90 -16.96 -9.56
C GLY A 152 -10.66 -16.40 -8.85
N VAL A 153 -9.53 -16.35 -9.53
CA VAL A 153 -8.23 -15.90 -8.99
C VAL A 153 -7.52 -14.93 -9.93
N LEU A 154 -6.71 -14.07 -9.34
CA LEU A 154 -5.77 -13.18 -10.06
C LEU A 154 -4.37 -13.28 -9.43
N PRO A 155 -3.30 -12.95 -10.16
CA PRO A 155 -1.96 -12.86 -9.56
C PRO A 155 -1.94 -11.87 -8.38
N ALA A 156 -1.36 -12.28 -7.26
CA ALA A 156 -1.36 -11.52 -6.02
C ALA A 156 -0.22 -10.49 -5.97
N PHE A 157 -0.09 -9.68 -7.00
CA PHE A 157 0.91 -8.61 -7.04
C PHE A 157 0.77 -7.64 -5.86
N VAL A 158 1.89 -7.11 -5.41
CA VAL A 158 1.90 -5.99 -4.47
C VAL A 158 1.52 -4.72 -5.22
N GLY A 159 0.48 -4.04 -4.75
CA GLY A 159 -0.11 -2.90 -5.45
C GLY A 159 0.66 -1.59 -5.29
N TYR A 160 0.23 -0.60 -6.06
CA TYR A 160 0.89 0.70 -6.27
C TYR A 160 1.14 1.50 -4.99
N GLN A 161 0.24 1.40 -4.00
CA GLN A 161 0.35 2.13 -2.72
C GLN A 161 1.64 1.79 -1.96
N ARG A 162 2.17 0.58 -2.14
CA ARG A 162 3.44 0.16 -1.52
C ARG A 162 4.64 0.94 -2.04
N PHE A 163 4.55 1.40 -3.27
CA PHE A 163 5.64 2.04 -4.01
C PHE A 163 5.50 3.55 -4.10
N GLY A 164 4.33 4.09 -3.74
CA GLY A 164 3.96 5.49 -3.86
C GLY A 164 3.24 5.79 -5.18
N THR A 165 1.91 5.95 -5.14
CA THR A 165 1.06 6.09 -6.34
C THR A 165 1.38 7.34 -7.15
N ARG A 166 1.64 8.46 -6.48
CA ARG A 166 1.98 9.74 -7.15
C ARG A 166 3.44 9.82 -7.53
N ARG A 167 4.29 9.10 -6.82
CA ARG A 167 5.74 9.11 -6.97
C ARG A 167 6.31 7.73 -6.62
N PRO A 168 6.38 6.80 -7.57
CA PRO A 168 6.72 5.40 -7.35
C PRO A 168 8.23 5.20 -7.17
N ILE A 169 8.79 5.77 -6.11
CA ILE A 169 10.23 5.73 -5.81
C ILE A 169 10.59 4.94 -4.55
N THR A 170 9.60 4.50 -3.78
CA THR A 170 9.86 3.89 -2.47
C THR A 170 10.80 2.70 -2.56
N HIS A 171 10.60 1.83 -3.56
CA HIS A 171 11.48 0.68 -3.81
C HIS A 171 12.84 1.08 -4.37
N LEU A 172 12.94 2.20 -5.10
CA LEU A 172 14.22 2.70 -5.63
C LEU A 172 15.12 3.19 -4.49
N VAL A 173 14.55 3.90 -3.50
CA VAL A 173 15.25 4.25 -2.26
C VAL A 173 15.70 2.97 -1.55
N GLY A 174 14.82 1.96 -1.44
CA GLY A 174 15.13 0.67 -0.85
C GLY A 174 16.27 -0.06 -1.57
N LYS A 175 16.25 -0.06 -2.91
CA LYS A 175 17.33 -0.61 -3.74
C LYS A 175 18.66 0.09 -3.45
N ALA A 176 18.69 1.41 -3.46
CA ALA A 176 19.89 2.20 -3.19
C ALA A 176 20.44 1.89 -1.78
N ILE A 177 19.58 1.82 -0.76
CA ILE A 177 19.97 1.45 0.61
C ILE A 177 20.54 0.02 0.64
N THR A 178 19.92 -0.93 -0.03
CA THR A 178 20.38 -2.33 -0.11
C THR A 178 21.75 -2.45 -0.77
N GLN A 179 22.03 -1.59 -1.74
CA GLN A 179 23.31 -1.49 -2.43
C GLN A 179 24.34 -0.59 -1.72
N ARG A 180 23.98 0.01 -0.57
CA ARG A 180 24.79 0.98 0.19
C ARG A 180 25.16 2.23 -0.61
N ASP A 181 24.40 2.53 -1.64
CA ASP A 181 24.48 3.79 -2.38
C ASP A 181 23.63 4.86 -1.67
N TRP A 182 24.16 5.36 -0.56
CA TRP A 182 23.46 6.29 0.33
C TRP A 182 23.07 7.58 -0.38
N CYS A 183 23.97 8.10 -1.22
CA CYS A 183 23.72 9.34 -1.94
C CYS A 183 22.60 9.16 -2.96
N LYS A 184 22.57 8.05 -3.69
CA LYS A 184 21.46 7.73 -4.58
C LYS A 184 20.14 7.58 -3.83
N GLY A 185 20.17 7.01 -2.62
CA GLY A 185 19.01 6.95 -1.72
C GLY A 185 18.48 8.34 -1.36
N VAL A 186 19.38 9.27 -1.00
CA VAL A 186 19.04 10.69 -0.75
C VAL A 186 18.50 11.34 -2.01
N ASP A 187 19.15 11.16 -3.17
CA ASP A 187 18.73 11.73 -4.44
C ASP A 187 17.33 11.26 -4.84
N PHE A 188 17.00 10.00 -4.62
CA PHE A 188 15.63 9.52 -4.84
C PHE A 188 14.62 10.20 -3.90
N ILE A 189 14.97 10.49 -2.66
CA ILE A 189 14.05 11.18 -1.74
C ILE A 189 13.92 12.65 -2.09
N LEU A 190 15.01 13.37 -2.34
CA LEU A 190 15.03 14.82 -2.50
C LEU A 190 14.85 15.30 -3.94
N GLY A 191 15.31 14.54 -4.92
CA GLY A 191 15.34 14.90 -6.35
C GLY A 191 14.17 14.28 -7.15
N TYR A 192 14.31 14.32 -8.48
CA TYR A 192 13.38 13.72 -9.44
C TYR A 192 11.93 14.18 -9.27
N PRO A 193 11.58 15.39 -9.75
CA PRO A 193 10.23 15.94 -9.62
C PRO A 193 9.21 15.13 -10.43
N PHE A 194 8.04 14.91 -9.83
CA PHE A 194 6.91 14.25 -10.50
C PHE A 194 5.78 15.26 -10.72
N ILE A 195 5.14 15.17 -11.87
CA ILE A 195 4.07 16.09 -12.33
C ILE A 195 2.88 16.15 -11.35
N TRP A 196 2.65 15.06 -10.58
CA TRP A 196 1.53 14.92 -9.64
C TRP A 196 1.82 15.41 -8.22
N GLU A 197 3.03 15.90 -7.97
CA GLU A 197 3.39 16.50 -6.68
C GLU A 197 2.95 17.97 -6.61
N ASN A 198 2.83 18.49 -5.38
CA ASN A 198 2.59 19.91 -5.15
C ASN A 198 3.70 20.75 -5.81
N GLU A 199 3.34 21.92 -6.32
CA GLU A 199 4.26 22.82 -7.04
C GLU A 199 5.52 23.14 -6.23
N ASN A 200 5.38 23.49 -4.95
CA ASN A 200 6.53 23.85 -4.12
C ASN A 200 7.53 22.69 -3.98
N ILE A 201 7.04 21.46 -3.83
CA ILE A 201 7.93 20.30 -3.75
C ILE A 201 8.58 19.99 -5.10
N ARG A 202 7.86 20.16 -6.22
CA ARG A 202 8.45 19.98 -7.57
C ARG A 202 9.57 21.01 -7.81
N ILE A 203 9.34 22.28 -7.48
CA ILE A 203 10.35 23.33 -7.58
C ILE A 203 11.56 22.99 -6.70
N PHE A 204 11.33 22.54 -5.45
CA PHE A 204 12.42 22.10 -4.57
C PHE A 204 13.25 20.98 -5.19
N ARG A 205 12.60 19.94 -5.73
CA ARG A 205 13.30 18.79 -6.32
C ARG A 205 14.13 19.20 -7.54
N THR A 206 13.59 20.09 -8.39
CA THR A 206 14.32 20.65 -9.53
C THR A 206 15.55 21.44 -9.05
N GLN A 207 15.37 22.35 -8.09
CA GLN A 207 16.48 23.15 -7.53
C GLN A 207 17.52 22.27 -6.82
N TYR A 208 17.09 21.17 -6.16
CA TYR A 208 18.00 20.21 -5.56
C TYR A 208 18.90 19.55 -6.62
N MET A 209 18.32 19.07 -7.71
CA MET A 209 19.07 18.45 -8.81
C MET A 209 20.04 19.43 -9.49
N GLU A 210 19.71 20.73 -9.47
CA GLU A 210 20.56 21.81 -10.00
C GLU A 210 21.59 22.35 -8.98
N GLY A 211 21.54 21.91 -7.74
CA GLY A 211 22.39 22.42 -6.65
C GLY A 211 22.08 23.88 -6.24
N LYS A 212 20.84 24.34 -6.43
CA LYS A 212 20.46 25.78 -6.29
C LYS A 212 19.24 26.00 -5.38
N VAL A 213 19.07 25.18 -4.34
CA VAL A 213 17.92 25.26 -3.43
C VAL A 213 17.88 26.60 -2.71
N LYS A 214 16.76 27.35 -2.86
CA LYS A 214 16.51 28.61 -2.15
C LYS A 214 15.96 28.35 -0.76
N GLY A 215 16.52 29.01 0.27
CA GLY A 215 16.13 28.80 1.67
C GLY A 215 14.65 29.05 1.99
N GLU A 216 14.00 29.98 1.29
CA GLU A 216 12.56 30.28 1.45
C GLU A 216 11.66 29.07 1.13
N LEU A 217 12.11 28.22 0.20
CA LEU A 217 11.37 27.05 -0.24
C LEU A 217 11.32 25.96 0.84
N LEU A 218 12.33 25.90 1.71
CA LEU A 218 12.41 24.90 2.78
C LEU A 218 11.24 24.99 3.77
N LYS A 219 10.62 26.16 3.93
CA LYS A 219 9.43 26.33 4.77
C LYS A 219 8.14 25.81 4.13
N LYS A 220 8.15 25.59 2.81
CA LYS A 220 6.98 25.22 2.00
C LYS A 220 6.95 23.75 1.60
N ILE A 221 7.97 22.97 1.96
CA ILE A 221 8.08 21.55 1.65
C ILE A 221 7.86 20.70 2.91
N PRO A 222 7.51 19.40 2.75
CA PRO A 222 7.33 18.50 3.88
C PRO A 222 8.58 18.42 4.78
N SER A 223 8.36 18.18 6.06
CA SER A 223 9.44 18.08 7.06
C SER A 223 10.42 16.93 6.79
N GLN A 224 9.96 15.87 6.16
CA GLN A 224 10.79 14.74 5.71
C GLN A 224 11.94 15.22 4.83
N GLU A 225 11.62 15.83 3.69
CA GLU A 225 12.59 16.31 2.71
C GLU A 225 13.47 17.41 3.29
N ARG A 226 12.85 18.34 4.03
CA ARG A 226 13.57 19.42 4.68
C ARG A 226 14.64 18.94 5.64
N ASN A 227 14.32 17.98 6.52
CA ASN A 227 15.26 17.50 7.52
C ASN A 227 16.44 16.75 6.89
N ILE A 228 16.17 15.92 5.88
CA ILE A 228 17.20 15.19 5.13
C ILE A 228 18.11 16.19 4.40
N TYR A 229 17.54 17.19 3.72
CA TYR A 229 18.30 18.22 3.00
C TYR A 229 19.19 19.05 3.93
N LEU A 230 18.65 19.53 5.06
CA LEU A 230 19.43 20.33 6.02
C LEU A 230 20.58 19.55 6.62
N GLU A 231 20.38 18.26 6.94
CA GLU A 231 21.47 17.41 7.43
C GLU A 231 22.52 17.19 6.36
N LEU A 232 22.11 16.93 5.10
CA LEU A 232 23.04 16.77 3.98
C LEU A 232 23.90 18.02 3.80
N MET A 233 23.29 19.22 3.83
CA MET A 233 24.03 20.48 3.68
C MET A 233 24.99 20.73 4.84
N LYS A 234 24.63 20.29 6.05
CA LYS A 234 25.44 20.47 7.25
C LYS A 234 26.63 19.51 7.29
N THR A 235 26.42 18.27 6.95
CA THR A 235 27.40 17.17 7.18
C THR A 235 28.14 16.75 5.92
N GLN A 236 27.59 17.04 4.73
CA GLN A 236 28.04 16.52 3.45
C GLN A 236 28.11 14.96 3.44
N ASP A 237 27.33 14.31 4.33
CA ASP A 237 27.27 12.87 4.49
C ASP A 237 25.86 12.35 4.23
N CYS A 238 25.72 11.56 3.15
CA CYS A 238 24.45 11.02 2.71
C CYS A 238 23.87 9.99 3.71
N LEU A 239 24.71 9.22 4.39
CA LEU A 239 24.24 8.27 5.41
C LEU A 239 23.64 8.99 6.62
N SER A 240 24.28 10.04 7.10
CA SER A 240 23.75 10.90 8.16
C SER A 240 22.45 11.58 7.74
N ALA A 241 22.36 12.03 6.49
CA ALA A 241 21.14 12.61 5.95
C ALA A 241 19.98 11.59 5.92
N LEU A 242 20.20 10.35 5.46
CA LEU A 242 19.17 9.29 5.46
C LEU A 242 18.67 8.99 6.88
N ARG A 243 19.53 9.02 7.89
CA ARG A 243 19.15 8.80 9.29
C ARG A 243 18.18 9.86 9.85
N LYS A 244 18.02 11.01 9.17
CA LYS A 244 17.01 12.05 9.50
C LYS A 244 15.64 11.77 8.88
N SER A 245 15.50 10.67 8.15
CA SER A 245 14.21 10.26 7.61
C SER A 245 13.17 10.05 8.72
N GLN A 246 11.99 10.63 8.55
CA GLN A 246 10.84 10.41 9.42
C GLN A 246 10.15 9.08 9.11
N VAL A 247 10.31 8.60 7.89
CA VAL A 247 9.87 7.26 7.47
C VAL A 247 10.95 6.26 7.89
N LYS A 248 10.55 5.17 8.53
CA LYS A 248 11.48 4.08 8.88
C LYS A 248 12.20 3.60 7.62
N LEU A 249 13.53 3.60 7.65
CA LEU A 249 14.33 3.20 6.48
C LEU A 249 14.09 1.75 6.07
N SER A 250 13.75 0.85 7.02
CA SER A 250 13.32 -0.51 6.71
C SER A 250 12.11 -0.57 5.80
N PHE A 251 11.18 0.41 5.88
CA PHE A 251 10.01 0.48 5.01
C PHE A 251 10.39 0.59 3.52
N TYR A 252 11.45 1.34 3.21
CA TYR A 252 11.97 1.44 1.83
C TYR A 252 12.55 0.10 1.36
N VAL A 253 13.35 -0.55 2.21
CA VAL A 253 13.97 -1.85 1.88
C VAL A 253 12.91 -2.95 1.74
N GLU A 254 11.89 -2.95 2.59
CA GLU A 254 10.73 -3.83 2.46
C GLU A 254 9.93 -3.56 1.16
N ALA A 255 9.84 -2.30 0.71
CA ALA A 255 9.22 -1.99 -0.58
C ALA A 255 10.06 -2.55 -1.75
N TYR A 256 11.39 -2.55 -1.62
CA TYR A 256 12.25 -3.21 -2.59
C TYR A 256 12.06 -4.73 -2.62
N GLN A 257 11.92 -5.39 -1.46
CA GLN A 257 11.50 -6.82 -1.45
C GLN A 257 10.14 -7.03 -2.14
N SER A 258 9.21 -6.10 -1.98
CA SER A 258 7.91 -6.17 -2.65
C SER A 258 8.03 -6.03 -4.19
N TYR A 259 8.94 -5.20 -4.65
CA TYR A 259 9.28 -5.08 -6.07
C TYR A 259 9.90 -6.38 -6.61
N LEU A 260 10.85 -6.96 -5.89
CA LEU A 260 11.44 -8.26 -6.25
C LEU A 260 10.38 -9.37 -6.30
N PHE A 261 9.46 -9.38 -5.33
CA PHE A 261 8.32 -10.30 -5.37
C PHE A 261 7.50 -10.16 -6.65
N ASN A 262 7.15 -8.93 -7.04
CA ASN A 262 6.40 -8.70 -8.27
C ASN A 262 7.14 -9.19 -9.51
N ARG A 263 8.45 -8.98 -9.58
CA ARG A 263 9.28 -9.45 -10.69
C ARG A 263 9.37 -10.97 -10.75
N ILE A 264 9.61 -11.62 -9.60
CA ILE A 264 9.69 -13.08 -9.51
C ILE A 264 8.34 -13.70 -9.92
N LEU A 265 7.23 -13.17 -9.39
CA LEU A 265 5.89 -13.63 -9.76
C LEU A 265 5.63 -13.44 -11.26
N SER A 266 6.01 -12.28 -11.83
CA SER A 266 5.88 -12.03 -13.28
C SER A 266 6.66 -13.04 -14.12
N ARG A 267 7.88 -13.42 -13.71
CA ARG A 267 8.69 -14.46 -14.38
C ARG A 267 8.02 -15.81 -14.34
N LYS A 268 7.60 -16.22 -13.15
CA LYS A 268 6.91 -17.51 -12.93
C LYS A 268 5.62 -17.63 -13.76
N LEU A 269 4.84 -16.55 -13.82
CA LEU A 269 3.63 -16.52 -14.65
C LEU A 269 3.97 -16.61 -16.15
N ARG A 270 5.00 -15.91 -16.59
CA ARG A 270 5.47 -15.95 -18.01
C ARG A 270 5.93 -17.34 -18.41
N TYR A 271 6.62 -18.06 -17.53
CA TYR A 271 7.12 -19.41 -17.78
C TYR A 271 6.13 -20.51 -17.42
N SER A 272 4.96 -20.14 -16.88
CA SER A 272 3.92 -21.09 -16.41
C SER A 272 4.46 -22.09 -15.37
N THR A 273 5.35 -21.60 -14.48
CA THR A 273 5.99 -22.40 -13.42
C THR A 273 5.35 -22.20 -12.03
N VAL A 274 4.16 -21.58 -11.98
CA VAL A 274 3.45 -21.27 -10.73
C VAL A 274 2.00 -21.68 -10.79
N TYR A 275 1.50 -22.24 -9.68
CA TYR A 275 0.12 -22.71 -9.50
C TYR A 275 -0.63 -21.87 -8.48
N GLU A 276 -1.96 -21.97 -8.47
CA GLU A 276 -2.84 -21.18 -7.60
C GLU A 276 -2.54 -21.33 -6.11
N THR A 277 -2.11 -22.51 -5.69
CA THR A 277 -1.80 -22.83 -4.29
C THR A 277 -0.39 -22.42 -3.86
N ASP A 278 0.45 -21.95 -4.80
CA ASP A 278 1.83 -21.69 -4.54
C ASP A 278 2.04 -20.42 -3.70
N GLN A 279 3.13 -20.45 -2.97
CA GLN A 279 3.66 -19.29 -2.26
C GLN A 279 5.03 -18.94 -2.80
N ILE A 280 5.19 -17.68 -3.17
CA ILE A 280 6.46 -17.14 -3.63
C ILE A 280 7.25 -16.67 -2.41
N VAL A 281 8.51 -17.07 -2.36
CA VAL A 281 9.46 -16.63 -1.34
C VAL A 281 10.46 -15.67 -1.98
N VAL A 282 10.64 -14.50 -1.38
CA VAL A 282 11.77 -13.60 -1.65
C VAL A 282 12.77 -13.82 -0.53
N PRO A 283 13.81 -14.63 -0.72
CA PRO A 283 14.79 -14.92 0.30
C PRO A 283 15.71 -13.73 0.56
N THR A 284 16.49 -13.78 1.62
CA THR A 284 17.55 -12.81 1.91
C THR A 284 18.95 -13.31 1.54
N ASP A 285 19.06 -14.59 1.20
CA ASP A 285 20.28 -15.24 0.69
C ASP A 285 19.98 -15.81 -0.70
N PRO A 286 20.71 -15.41 -1.77
CA PRO A 286 20.54 -15.94 -3.12
C PRO A 286 20.60 -17.46 -3.23
N LYS A 287 21.32 -18.15 -2.34
CA LYS A 287 21.38 -19.61 -2.31
C LYS A 287 20.04 -20.29 -2.06
N GLN A 288 19.05 -19.57 -1.59
CA GLN A 288 17.69 -20.07 -1.34
C GLN A 288 16.73 -19.78 -2.48
N CYS A 289 17.20 -19.16 -3.56
CA CYS A 289 16.42 -18.88 -4.75
C CYS A 289 16.16 -20.15 -5.59
N ASP A 290 14.97 -20.26 -6.14
CA ASP A 290 14.71 -21.08 -7.32
C ASP A 290 15.18 -20.36 -8.61
N ALA A 291 14.94 -20.94 -9.77
CA ALA A 291 15.48 -20.44 -11.04
C ALA A 291 15.05 -19.00 -11.35
N GLU A 292 13.75 -18.71 -11.30
CA GLU A 292 13.20 -17.38 -11.63
C GLU A 292 13.59 -16.32 -10.59
N CYS A 293 13.69 -16.71 -9.33
CA CYS A 293 14.21 -15.84 -8.28
C CYS A 293 15.67 -15.50 -8.53
N MET A 294 16.50 -16.48 -8.94
CA MET A 294 17.90 -16.27 -9.22
C MET A 294 18.11 -15.32 -10.39
N GLU A 295 17.36 -15.50 -11.50
CA GLU A 295 17.39 -14.57 -12.64
C GLU A 295 17.13 -13.12 -12.19
N VAL A 296 16.08 -12.90 -11.38
CA VAL A 296 15.75 -11.57 -10.88
C VAL A 296 16.83 -11.03 -9.95
N PHE A 297 17.41 -11.86 -9.11
CA PHE A 297 18.47 -11.44 -8.17
C PHE A 297 19.76 -11.07 -8.91
N GLU A 298 20.13 -11.81 -9.94
CA GLU A 298 21.27 -11.49 -10.80
C GLU A 298 21.06 -10.17 -11.54
N GLU A 299 19.89 -9.96 -12.16
CA GLU A 299 19.53 -8.69 -12.83
C GLU A 299 19.56 -7.49 -11.89
N GLU A 300 19.16 -7.69 -10.64
CA GLU A 300 19.11 -6.64 -9.61
C GLU A 300 20.41 -6.49 -8.81
N GLY A 301 21.39 -7.36 -9.04
CA GLY A 301 22.68 -7.36 -8.34
C GLY A 301 22.58 -7.71 -6.85
N ILE A 302 21.61 -8.56 -6.48
CA ILE A 302 21.43 -9.00 -5.09
C ILE A 302 22.47 -10.03 -4.70
N GLN A 303 23.18 -9.77 -3.61
CA GLN A 303 24.20 -10.64 -3.06
C GLN A 303 23.85 -11.10 -1.64
N ARG A 304 24.57 -12.08 -1.15
CA ARG A 304 24.45 -12.49 0.25
C ARG A 304 24.75 -11.29 1.18
N GLY A 305 23.87 -11.04 2.13
CA GLY A 305 23.98 -9.90 3.06
C GLY A 305 23.40 -8.59 2.55
N SER A 306 22.88 -8.51 1.30
CA SER A 306 22.24 -7.30 0.77
C SER A 306 21.12 -6.76 1.66
N PHE A 307 20.39 -7.64 2.36
CA PHE A 307 19.27 -7.27 3.25
C PHE A 307 19.70 -7.16 4.74
N HIS A 308 20.99 -7.23 5.03
CA HIS A 308 21.55 -6.98 6.35
C HIS A 308 22.44 -5.72 6.27
N ILE A 309 21.90 -4.60 6.74
CA ILE A 309 22.49 -3.26 6.57
C ILE A 309 22.82 -2.73 7.96
N GLU A 310 24.02 -3.10 8.44
CA GLU A 310 24.49 -2.78 9.80
C GLU A 310 24.52 -1.27 10.05
N GLU A 311 24.92 -0.50 9.06
CA GLU A 311 25.04 0.96 9.13
C GLU A 311 23.72 1.65 9.51
N LEU A 312 22.59 0.99 9.25
CA LEU A 312 21.26 1.49 9.55
C LEU A 312 20.51 0.63 10.59
N GLY A 313 21.12 -0.43 11.10
CA GLY A 313 20.49 -1.38 12.02
C GLY A 313 19.30 -2.13 11.38
N ILE A 314 19.35 -2.34 10.06
CA ILE A 314 18.29 -3.02 9.32
C ILE A 314 18.72 -4.46 9.03
N SER A 315 17.86 -5.42 9.42
CA SER A 315 18.01 -6.82 9.04
C SER A 315 16.63 -7.36 8.66
N LEU A 316 16.42 -7.58 7.37
CA LEU A 316 15.14 -8.08 6.89
C LEU A 316 15.08 -9.61 6.94
N ARG A 317 13.87 -10.12 7.02
CA ARG A 317 13.56 -11.55 6.93
C ARG A 317 13.09 -11.90 5.51
N PRO A 318 13.16 -13.17 5.10
CA PRO A 318 12.50 -13.62 3.88
C PRO A 318 11.02 -13.25 3.89
N VAL A 319 10.52 -12.81 2.75
CA VAL A 319 9.08 -12.54 2.55
C VAL A 319 8.46 -13.72 1.85
N LYS A 320 7.33 -14.19 2.37
CA LYS A 320 6.53 -15.27 1.81
C LYS A 320 5.12 -14.77 1.55
N ARG A 321 4.62 -14.89 0.32
CA ARG A 321 3.29 -14.42 -0.09
C ARG A 321 2.66 -15.40 -1.07
N SER A 322 1.32 -15.49 -1.06
CA SER A 322 0.58 -16.23 -2.07
C SER A 322 0.87 -15.70 -3.48
N ALA A 323 0.99 -16.60 -4.45
CA ALA A 323 1.18 -16.25 -5.85
C ALA A 323 -0.12 -15.70 -6.46
N PHE A 324 -1.25 -16.19 -6.01
CA PHE A 324 -2.57 -15.78 -6.47
C PHE A 324 -3.43 -15.28 -5.31
N MET A 325 -4.39 -14.44 -5.62
CA MET A 325 -5.44 -13.97 -4.70
C MET A 325 -6.80 -14.36 -5.22
N SER A 326 -7.65 -14.86 -4.34
CA SER A 326 -9.06 -15.11 -4.64
C SER A 326 -9.83 -13.79 -4.62
N VAL A 327 -10.53 -13.50 -5.72
CA VAL A 327 -11.42 -12.34 -5.83
C VAL A 327 -12.85 -12.81 -5.54
N ARG A 328 -13.22 -12.81 -4.25
CA ARG A 328 -14.50 -13.34 -3.78
C ARG A 328 -15.63 -12.35 -4.01
N ASN A 329 -16.83 -12.86 -4.28
CA ASN A 329 -18.07 -12.09 -4.42
C ASN A 329 -17.93 -10.94 -5.45
N LEU A 330 -17.16 -11.15 -6.51
CA LEU A 330 -16.96 -10.15 -7.56
C LEU A 330 -18.27 -9.95 -8.33
N TYR A 331 -18.79 -8.70 -8.28
CA TYR A 331 -20.05 -8.32 -8.90
C TYR A 331 -19.99 -6.86 -9.38
N PHE A 332 -20.72 -6.57 -10.45
CA PHE A 332 -20.91 -5.22 -10.98
C PHE A 332 -22.41 -4.98 -11.23
N ASP A 333 -22.94 -3.89 -10.66
CA ASP A 333 -24.35 -3.48 -10.81
C ASP A 333 -24.59 -2.43 -11.90
N GLY A 334 -23.56 -2.12 -12.69
CA GLY A 334 -23.58 -1.06 -13.71
C GLY A 334 -22.97 0.27 -13.22
N ASN A 335 -22.75 0.43 -11.92
CA ASN A 335 -22.11 1.60 -11.33
C ASN A 335 -21.01 1.21 -10.34
N TYR A 336 -21.29 0.24 -9.48
CA TYR A 336 -20.36 -0.21 -8.43
C TYR A 336 -19.80 -1.58 -8.75
N VAL A 337 -18.49 -1.70 -8.69
CA VAL A 337 -17.82 -3.00 -8.57
C VAL A 337 -17.66 -3.33 -7.10
N THR A 338 -18.12 -4.51 -6.70
CA THR A 338 -18.02 -5.03 -5.32
C THR A 338 -17.27 -6.34 -5.32
N PHE A 339 -16.34 -6.50 -4.39
CA PHE A 339 -15.58 -7.74 -4.20
C PHE A 339 -14.93 -7.79 -2.82
N SER A 340 -14.49 -8.98 -2.42
CA SER A 340 -13.75 -9.19 -1.17
C SER A 340 -12.38 -9.78 -1.45
N LEU A 341 -11.38 -9.30 -0.76
CA LEU A 341 -10.00 -9.80 -0.81
C LEU A 341 -9.52 -10.19 0.58
N GLU A 342 -8.66 -11.17 0.65
CA GLU A 342 -7.94 -11.54 1.86
C GLU A 342 -7.01 -10.41 2.33
N ARG A 343 -6.67 -10.45 3.60
CA ARG A 343 -5.72 -9.49 4.18
C ARG A 343 -4.39 -9.49 3.43
N GLY A 344 -3.90 -8.29 3.12
CA GLY A 344 -2.64 -8.09 2.42
C GLY A 344 -2.73 -8.12 0.90
N MET A 345 -3.93 -8.33 0.33
CA MET A 345 -4.20 -8.21 -1.09
C MET A 345 -4.64 -6.78 -1.45
N TYR A 346 -4.49 -6.40 -2.71
CA TYR A 346 -4.65 -5.02 -3.17
C TYR A 346 -5.80 -4.88 -4.16
N ALA A 347 -6.82 -4.11 -3.79
CA ALA A 347 -7.95 -3.79 -4.68
C ALA A 347 -7.50 -3.11 -5.98
N THR A 348 -6.44 -2.31 -5.92
CA THR A 348 -5.88 -1.64 -7.09
C THR A 348 -5.26 -2.59 -8.11
N VAL A 349 -4.86 -3.79 -7.72
CA VAL A 349 -4.44 -4.85 -8.65
C VAL A 349 -5.65 -5.40 -9.39
N VAL A 350 -6.78 -5.64 -8.70
CA VAL A 350 -8.03 -6.06 -9.33
C VAL A 350 -8.54 -4.99 -10.31
N LEU A 351 -8.53 -3.71 -9.89
CA LEU A 351 -8.93 -2.61 -10.77
C LEU A 351 -8.00 -2.46 -11.97
N SER A 352 -6.69 -2.62 -11.78
CA SER A 352 -5.73 -2.60 -12.87
C SER A 352 -5.97 -3.71 -13.90
N GLU A 353 -6.41 -4.89 -13.45
CA GLU A 353 -6.75 -5.99 -14.36
C GLU A 353 -8.03 -5.69 -15.13
N ILE A 354 -9.08 -5.18 -14.45
CA ILE A 354 -10.36 -4.83 -15.09
C ILE A 354 -10.19 -3.68 -16.09
N LEU A 355 -9.50 -2.60 -15.69
CA LEU A 355 -9.51 -1.33 -16.42
C LEU A 355 -8.36 -1.21 -17.42
N ASN A 356 -7.22 -1.81 -17.13
CA ASN A 356 -5.98 -1.72 -17.92
C ASN A 356 -5.57 -0.27 -18.30
N THR A 357 -5.96 0.72 -17.51
CA THR A 357 -5.70 2.15 -17.70
C THR A 357 -4.60 2.66 -16.76
N ASP A 358 -4.31 3.97 -16.77
CA ASP A 358 -3.34 4.56 -15.84
C ASP A 358 -3.81 4.38 -14.38
N PRO A 359 -3.02 3.74 -13.52
CA PRO A 359 -3.37 3.53 -12.12
C PRO A 359 -3.80 4.78 -11.35
N LYS A 360 -3.43 5.97 -11.80
CA LYS A 360 -3.86 7.23 -11.19
C LYS A 360 -5.35 7.50 -11.31
N GLU A 361 -6.02 6.88 -12.25
CA GLU A 361 -7.48 7.02 -12.41
C GLU A 361 -8.25 6.28 -11.31
N PHE A 362 -7.62 5.26 -10.70
CA PHE A 362 -8.28 4.41 -9.71
C PHE A 362 -7.54 4.28 -8.36
N THR A 363 -6.40 4.95 -8.16
CA THR A 363 -5.62 4.95 -6.90
C THR A 363 -5.69 6.27 -6.08
#